data_61f4ac683b511cd9e0ae7e202d0f612b
#
_entry.id   61f4ac683b511cd9e0ae7e202d0f612b
#
_cell.length_a   1.000
_cell.length_b   1.000
_cell.length_c   1.000
_cell.angle_alpha   90.00
_cell.angle_beta   90.00
_cell.angle_gamma   90.00
#
_symmetry.space_group_name_H-M   'P 1'
#
loop_
_entity.id
_entity.type
_entity.pdbx_description
1 polymer ?
#
loop_
_entity_poly.entity_id
_entity_poly.type
_entity_poly.pdbx_seq_one_letter_code
_entity_poly.pdbx_strand_id
1 'polypeptide(L)'
;MVAQPELAERIVDQVADAVIYADRTGTILRWNRASSALFGHSAEEALGKSIDLIIPEHLRAAHWAGFDAAMTKGVMKLQGRPTVTRAVHKDGRRLYIEMTFAIVRGALDGEILGSVAMARDVTERVEKERAARRSP
;
A
#
# COMPACT_ATOMS: atom_id res chain seq x y z
N MET A 1 28.57 -12.86 3.98
CA MET A 1 28.05 -11.50 4.15
C MET A 1 27.13 -11.17 2.98
N VAL A 2 25.97 -10.58 3.27
CA VAL A 2 25.00 -10.21 2.26
C VAL A 2 25.34 -8.81 1.74
N ALA A 3 25.30 -8.64 0.40
CA ALA A 3 25.52 -7.33 -0.22
C ALA A 3 24.43 -6.35 0.19
N GLN A 4 24.75 -5.04 0.26
CA GLN A 4 23.80 -4.00 0.71
C GLN A 4 22.47 -3.99 -0.07
N PRO A 5 22.47 -4.07 -1.43
CA PRO A 5 21.18 -4.13 -2.16
C PRO A 5 20.38 -5.38 -1.82
N GLU A 6 21.04 -6.51 -1.65
CA GLU A 6 20.38 -7.76 -1.29
C GLU A 6 19.83 -7.69 0.14
N LEU A 7 20.55 -7.07 1.07
CA LEU A 7 20.08 -6.87 2.43
C LEU A 7 18.84 -6.00 2.45
N ALA A 8 18.82 -4.90 1.71
CA ALA A 8 17.65 -4.02 1.63
C ALA A 8 16.41 -4.77 1.13
N GLU A 9 16.56 -5.60 0.10
CA GLU A 9 15.46 -6.42 -0.43
C GLU A 9 14.97 -7.42 0.62
N ARG A 10 15.87 -8.03 1.38
CA ARG A 10 15.48 -8.96 2.45
C ARG A 10 14.74 -8.24 3.58
N ILE A 11 15.17 -7.05 3.95
CA ILE A 11 14.49 -6.23 4.96
C ILE A 11 13.07 -5.93 4.51
N VAL A 12 12.91 -5.43 3.30
CA VAL A 12 11.58 -5.11 2.74
C VAL A 12 10.70 -6.37 2.72
N ASP A 13 11.25 -7.51 2.33
CA ASP A 13 10.47 -8.75 2.24
C ASP A 13 10.04 -9.29 3.61
N GLN A 14 10.80 -9.02 4.67
CA GLN A 14 10.60 -9.70 5.94
C GLN A 14 10.01 -8.83 7.05
N VAL A 15 9.81 -7.53 6.84
CA VAL A 15 9.15 -6.69 7.85
C VAL A 15 7.69 -7.13 8.04
N ALA A 16 7.18 -6.90 9.25
CA ALA A 16 5.83 -7.36 9.62
C ALA A 16 4.71 -6.63 8.91
N ASP A 17 4.92 -5.38 8.53
CA ASP A 17 3.92 -4.62 7.79
C ASP A 17 3.97 -4.98 6.31
N ALA A 18 2.80 -4.92 5.66
CA ALA A 18 2.76 -5.03 4.20
C ALA A 18 3.49 -3.84 3.59
N VAL A 19 4.38 -4.11 2.64
CA VAL A 19 5.10 -3.08 1.89
C VAL A 19 4.77 -3.27 0.42
N ILE A 20 4.23 -2.23 -0.20
CA ILE A 20 3.87 -2.23 -1.62
C ILE A 20 4.52 -1.01 -2.25
N TYR A 21 5.39 -1.25 -3.23
CA TYR A 21 5.94 -0.17 -4.03
C TYR A 21 5.33 -0.18 -5.42
N ALA A 22 4.84 0.97 -5.85
CA ALA A 22 4.32 1.17 -7.19
C ALA A 22 5.11 2.29 -7.89
N ASP A 23 5.38 2.11 -9.17
CA ASP A 23 6.02 3.14 -9.96
C ASP A 23 5.05 4.28 -10.29
N ARG A 24 5.49 5.26 -11.09
CA ARG A 24 4.69 6.43 -11.44
C ARG A 24 3.39 6.09 -12.17
N THR A 25 3.31 4.93 -12.79
CA THR A 25 2.10 4.48 -13.50
C THR A 25 1.16 3.70 -12.60
N GLY A 26 1.55 3.46 -11.35
CA GLY A 26 0.77 2.68 -10.43
C GLY A 26 0.93 1.17 -10.59
N THR A 27 2.00 0.76 -11.28
CA THR A 27 2.31 -0.66 -11.45
C THR A 27 3.10 -1.15 -10.24
N ILE A 28 2.66 -2.27 -9.67
CA ILE A 28 3.30 -2.87 -8.48
C ILE A 28 4.64 -3.48 -8.87
N LEU A 29 5.72 -3.02 -8.24
CA LEU A 29 7.07 -3.51 -8.48
C LEU A 29 7.71 -4.15 -7.25
N ARG A 30 7.13 -3.95 -6.05
CA ARG A 30 7.53 -4.64 -4.82
C ARG A 30 6.29 -5.03 -4.04
N TRP A 31 6.30 -6.25 -3.53
CA TRP A 31 5.18 -6.85 -2.82
C TRP A 31 5.77 -7.88 -1.87
N ASN A 32 5.80 -7.58 -0.58
CA ASN A 32 6.51 -8.42 0.38
C ASN A 32 5.62 -9.54 0.94
N ARG A 33 6.20 -10.38 1.78
CA ARG A 33 5.50 -11.51 2.39
C ARG A 33 4.27 -11.08 3.18
N ALA A 34 4.39 -9.98 3.94
CA ALA A 34 3.27 -9.44 4.69
C ALA A 34 2.14 -8.99 3.78
N SER A 35 2.45 -8.44 2.60
CA SER A 35 1.43 -8.09 1.60
C SER A 35 0.67 -9.33 1.13
N SER A 36 1.37 -10.42 0.87
CA SER A 36 0.73 -11.67 0.47
C SER A 36 -0.18 -12.21 1.58
N ALA A 37 0.26 -12.15 2.82
CA ALA A 37 -0.54 -12.59 3.96
C ALA A 37 -1.79 -11.73 4.16
N LEU A 38 -1.65 -10.42 3.98
CA LEU A 38 -2.74 -9.47 4.21
C LEU A 38 -3.79 -9.50 3.09
N PHE A 39 -3.36 -9.48 1.83
CA PHE A 39 -4.26 -9.35 0.68
C PHE A 39 -4.57 -10.65 -0.04
N GLY A 40 -3.84 -11.73 0.26
CA GLY A 40 -4.11 -13.06 -0.32
C GLY A 40 -3.51 -13.30 -1.70
N HIS A 41 -2.89 -12.31 -2.34
CA HIS A 41 -2.21 -12.50 -3.61
C HIS A 41 -0.74 -12.83 -3.36
N SER A 42 -0.20 -13.78 -4.12
CA SER A 42 1.24 -14.04 -4.08
C SER A 42 2.00 -12.89 -4.76
N ALA A 43 3.30 -12.80 -4.52
CA ALA A 43 4.13 -11.84 -5.23
C ALA A 43 4.08 -12.05 -6.74
N GLU A 44 4.06 -13.29 -7.19
CA GLU A 44 3.95 -13.61 -8.61
C GLU A 44 2.65 -13.09 -9.21
N GLU A 45 1.55 -13.15 -8.45
CA GLU A 45 0.25 -12.64 -8.90
C GLU A 45 0.20 -11.12 -8.91
N ALA A 46 0.86 -10.47 -7.96
CA ALA A 46 0.75 -9.02 -7.76
C ALA A 46 1.76 -8.22 -8.60
N LEU A 47 2.99 -8.69 -8.72
CA LEU A 47 4.03 -7.95 -9.44
C LEU A 47 3.64 -7.72 -10.90
N GLY A 48 3.79 -6.49 -11.37
CA GLY A 48 3.43 -6.09 -12.71
C GLY A 48 1.95 -5.74 -12.90
N LYS A 49 1.14 -5.88 -11.86
CA LYS A 49 -0.28 -5.50 -11.91
C LYS A 49 -0.48 -4.08 -11.40
N SER A 50 -1.63 -3.51 -11.74
CA SER A 50 -2.04 -2.22 -11.18
C SER A 50 -2.37 -2.36 -9.70
N ILE A 51 -2.17 -1.28 -8.95
CA ILE A 51 -2.61 -1.18 -7.56
C ILE A 51 -4.12 -1.42 -7.42
N ASP A 52 -4.89 -1.23 -8.46
CA ASP A 52 -6.33 -1.54 -8.48
C ASP A 52 -6.62 -2.94 -7.95
N LEU A 53 -5.64 -3.84 -7.99
CA LEU A 53 -5.74 -5.19 -7.46
C LEU A 53 -6.33 -5.25 -6.05
N ILE A 54 -5.99 -4.27 -5.20
CA ILE A 54 -6.42 -4.23 -3.79
C ILE A 54 -7.39 -3.10 -3.49
N ILE A 55 -7.76 -2.28 -4.48
CA ILE A 55 -8.62 -1.12 -4.27
C ILE A 55 -10.04 -1.44 -4.67
N PRO A 56 -11.01 -1.29 -3.75
CA PRO A 56 -12.43 -1.46 -4.11
C PRO A 56 -12.80 -0.56 -5.29
N GLU A 57 -13.59 -1.07 -6.20
CA GLU A 57 -13.93 -0.38 -7.44
C GLU A 57 -14.44 1.04 -7.22
N HIS A 58 -15.32 1.23 -6.24
CA HIS A 58 -15.92 2.54 -5.96
C HIS A 58 -14.92 3.57 -5.41
N LEU A 59 -13.72 3.15 -4.99
CA LEU A 59 -12.68 4.03 -4.47
C LEU A 59 -11.57 4.32 -5.50
N ARG A 60 -11.60 3.65 -6.65
CA ARG A 60 -10.51 3.76 -7.62
C ARG A 60 -10.33 5.15 -8.19
N ALA A 61 -11.41 5.82 -8.54
CA ALA A 61 -11.33 7.17 -9.11
C ALA A 61 -10.65 8.15 -8.15
N ALA A 62 -11.06 8.15 -6.88
CA ALA A 62 -10.47 9.00 -5.85
C ALA A 62 -9.00 8.64 -5.59
N HIS A 63 -8.69 7.35 -5.57
CA HIS A 63 -7.31 6.89 -5.39
C HIS A 63 -6.40 7.42 -6.49
N TRP A 64 -6.80 7.27 -7.75
CA TRP A 64 -5.97 7.71 -8.88
C TRP A 64 -5.82 9.22 -8.94
N ALA A 65 -6.86 9.98 -8.57
CA ALA A 65 -6.75 11.42 -8.50
C ALA A 65 -5.67 11.86 -7.48
N GLY A 66 -5.67 11.23 -6.30
CA GLY A 66 -4.66 11.51 -5.28
C GLY A 66 -3.26 11.04 -5.68
N PHE A 67 -3.17 9.87 -6.30
CA PHE A 67 -1.91 9.31 -6.77
C PHE A 67 -1.28 10.20 -7.85
N ASP A 68 -2.06 10.58 -8.85
CA ASP A 68 -1.57 11.43 -9.93
C ASP A 68 -1.12 12.79 -9.41
N ALA A 69 -1.86 13.38 -8.49
CA ALA A 69 -1.48 14.63 -7.86
C ALA A 69 -0.14 14.50 -7.10
N ALA A 70 0.03 13.41 -6.35
CA ALA A 70 1.28 13.17 -5.63
C ALA A 70 2.46 12.98 -6.58
N MET A 71 2.28 12.23 -7.66
CA MET A 71 3.34 11.99 -8.65
C MET A 71 3.70 13.25 -9.42
N THR A 72 2.75 14.13 -9.67
CA THR A 72 2.98 15.38 -10.39
C THR A 72 3.60 16.46 -9.51
N LYS A 73 3.06 16.63 -8.29
CA LYS A 73 3.47 17.71 -7.38
C LYS A 73 4.63 17.33 -6.45
N GLY A 74 4.85 16.03 -6.26
CA GLY A 74 5.88 15.57 -5.34
C GLY A 74 5.55 15.78 -3.87
N VAL A 75 4.29 16.01 -3.54
CA VAL A 75 3.83 16.26 -2.17
C VAL A 75 2.59 15.41 -1.91
N MET A 76 2.52 14.81 -0.74
CA MET A 76 1.38 14.01 -0.33
C MET A 76 0.50 14.77 0.66
N LYS A 77 -0.80 14.68 0.46
CA LYS A 77 -1.79 15.34 1.32
C LYS A 77 -1.65 14.92 2.79
N LEU A 78 -1.36 13.65 3.03
CA LEU A 78 -1.26 13.11 4.38
C LEU A 78 0.11 13.31 5.03
N GLN A 79 1.13 13.66 4.25
CA GLN A 79 2.48 13.94 4.75
C GLN A 79 3.01 12.86 5.71
N GLY A 80 2.84 11.59 5.34
CA GLY A 80 3.29 10.45 6.13
C GLY A 80 2.41 10.09 7.31
N ARG A 81 1.30 10.77 7.54
CA ARG A 81 0.35 10.42 8.60
C ARG A 81 -0.46 9.20 8.24
N PRO A 82 -0.74 8.31 9.21
CA PRO A 82 -1.53 7.13 8.93
C PRO A 82 -2.98 7.47 8.60
N THR A 83 -3.58 6.67 7.73
CA THR A 83 -4.98 6.77 7.39
C THR A 83 -5.58 5.36 7.35
N VAL A 84 -6.84 5.23 7.74
CA VAL A 84 -7.57 3.98 7.63
C VAL A 84 -8.43 4.04 6.38
N THR A 85 -8.29 3.02 5.54
CA THR A 85 -9.06 2.93 4.30
C THR A 85 -9.50 1.50 4.07
N ARG A 86 -10.27 1.27 3.01
CA ARG A 86 -10.73 -0.07 2.64
C ARG A 86 -9.84 -0.66 1.56
N ALA A 87 -9.68 -1.98 1.63
CA ALA A 87 -9.04 -2.74 0.58
C ALA A 87 -9.86 -4.00 0.31
N VAL A 88 -9.50 -4.70 -0.74
CA VAL A 88 -10.15 -5.94 -1.14
C VAL A 88 -9.13 -7.08 -1.09
N HIS A 89 -9.50 -8.15 -0.37
CA HIS A 89 -8.73 -9.40 -0.36
C HIS A 89 -8.99 -10.17 -1.65
N LYS A 90 -8.06 -11.03 -2.04
CA LYS A 90 -8.19 -11.90 -3.22
C LYS A 90 -9.51 -12.69 -3.23
N ASP A 91 -9.99 -13.12 -2.07
CA ASP A 91 -11.26 -13.86 -1.95
C ASP A 91 -12.50 -12.98 -2.01
N GLY A 92 -12.34 -11.68 -2.21
CA GLY A 92 -13.44 -10.72 -2.34
C GLY A 92 -13.86 -10.06 -1.04
N ARG A 93 -13.36 -10.49 0.11
CA ARG A 93 -13.79 -9.90 1.38
C ARG A 93 -13.20 -8.51 1.56
N ARG A 94 -13.94 -7.69 2.28
CA ARG A 94 -13.53 -6.32 2.63
C ARG A 94 -12.50 -6.35 3.74
N LEU A 95 -11.44 -5.55 3.57
CA LEU A 95 -10.45 -5.30 4.59
C LEU A 95 -10.48 -3.84 4.97
N TYR A 96 -10.22 -3.55 6.25
CA TYR A 96 -9.87 -2.21 6.70
C TYR A 96 -8.38 -2.21 7.00
N ILE A 97 -7.65 -1.31 6.37
CA ILE A 97 -6.20 -1.24 6.51
C ILE A 97 -5.80 0.15 6.97
N GLU A 98 -4.81 0.21 7.85
CA GLU A 98 -4.16 1.45 8.23
C GLU A 98 -2.90 1.57 7.39
N MET A 99 -2.76 2.66 6.67
CA MET A 99 -1.66 2.85 5.73
C MET A 99 -0.91 4.15 5.98
N THR A 100 0.39 4.09 5.73
CA THR A 100 1.21 5.27 5.54
C THR A 100 1.82 5.20 4.15
N PHE A 101 2.14 6.37 3.58
CA PHE A 101 2.68 6.47 2.24
C PHE A 101 3.91 7.35 2.24
N ALA A 102 4.84 7.06 1.34
CA ALA A 102 5.97 7.94 1.07
C ALA A 102 6.24 7.99 -0.43
N ILE A 103 6.62 9.17 -0.92
CA ILE A 103 7.08 9.31 -2.30
C ILE A 103 8.52 8.83 -2.34
N VAL A 104 8.81 7.93 -3.27
CA VAL A 104 10.18 7.43 -3.48
C VAL A 104 10.82 8.28 -4.58
N ARG A 105 11.95 8.90 -4.23
CA ARG A 105 12.66 9.79 -5.14
C ARG A 105 13.94 9.14 -5.62
N GLY A 106 14.36 9.49 -6.84
CA GLY A 106 15.63 9.04 -7.38
C GLY A 106 16.78 9.90 -6.90
N ALA A 107 17.97 9.64 -7.46
CA ALA A 107 19.19 10.35 -7.11
C ALA A 107 19.24 11.78 -7.67
N LEU A 108 18.47 12.07 -8.71
CA LEU A 108 18.43 13.38 -9.35
C LEU A 108 17.36 14.25 -8.70
N ASP A 109 17.62 15.57 -8.63
CA ASP A 109 16.69 16.53 -8.07
C ASP A 109 15.34 16.47 -8.81
N GLY A 110 14.27 16.43 -8.03
CA GLY A 110 12.92 16.43 -8.57
C GLY A 110 12.47 15.12 -9.19
N GLU A 111 13.34 14.12 -9.25
CA GLU A 111 12.98 12.84 -9.82
C GLU A 111 12.05 12.08 -8.86
N ILE A 112 10.86 11.75 -9.32
CA ILE A 112 9.90 10.95 -8.58
C ILE A 112 9.82 9.59 -9.26
N LEU A 113 10.15 8.54 -8.51
CA LEU A 113 10.14 7.16 -9.03
C LEU A 113 8.79 6.49 -8.84
N GLY A 114 8.14 6.77 -7.74
CA GLY A 114 6.87 6.14 -7.41
C GLY A 114 6.49 6.37 -5.96
N SER A 115 5.67 5.49 -5.42
CA SER A 115 5.20 5.60 -4.05
C SER A 115 5.35 4.25 -3.33
N VAL A 116 5.70 4.29 -2.06
CA VAL A 116 5.69 3.12 -1.21
C VAL A 116 4.58 3.28 -0.17
N ALA A 117 3.80 2.21 0.00
CA ALA A 117 2.77 2.14 1.03
C ALA A 117 3.15 1.07 2.03
N MET A 118 2.94 1.36 3.31
CA MET A 118 3.02 0.37 4.38
C MET A 118 1.63 0.22 4.97
N ALA A 119 1.19 -1.01 5.20
CA ALA A 119 -0.18 -1.29 5.60
C ALA A 119 -0.26 -2.35 6.69
N ARG A 120 -1.27 -2.18 7.56
CA ARG A 120 -1.63 -3.14 8.59
C ARG A 120 -3.10 -3.45 8.49
N ASP A 121 -3.46 -4.69 8.81
CA ASP A 121 -4.86 -5.09 8.90
C ASP A 121 -5.44 -4.58 10.23
N VAL A 122 -6.45 -3.73 10.14
CA VAL A 122 -7.18 -3.21 11.30
C VAL A 122 -8.66 -3.57 11.22
N THR A 123 -8.99 -4.57 10.41
CA THR A 123 -10.39 -4.97 10.18
C THR A 123 -11.09 -5.31 11.49
N GLU A 124 -10.47 -6.14 12.33
CA GLU A 124 -11.07 -6.53 13.60
C GLU A 124 -11.31 -5.34 14.50
N ARG A 125 -10.33 -4.43 14.62
CA ARG A 125 -10.47 -3.20 15.41
C ARG A 125 -11.63 -2.34 14.93
N VAL A 126 -11.71 -2.11 13.62
CA VAL A 126 -12.78 -1.28 13.03
C VAL A 126 -14.14 -1.92 13.24
N GLU A 127 -14.25 -3.22 13.05
CA GLU A 127 -15.52 -3.93 13.23
C GLU A 127 -15.98 -3.88 14.69
N LYS A 128 -15.08 -4.03 15.65
CA LYS A 128 -15.39 -3.91 17.08
C LYS A 128 -15.85 -2.49 17.42
N GLU A 129 -15.18 -1.48 16.92
CA GLU A 129 -15.56 -0.08 17.15
C GLU A 129 -16.95 0.21 16.58
N ARG A 130 -17.25 -0.29 15.39
CA ARG A 130 -18.57 -0.12 14.77
C ARG A 130 -19.65 -0.85 15.53
N ALA A 131 -19.38 -2.06 16.00
CA ALA A 131 -20.33 -2.82 16.81
C ALA A 131 -20.63 -2.10 18.13
N ALA A 132 -19.61 -1.53 18.77
CA ALA A 132 -19.78 -0.76 20.01
C ALA A 132 -20.65 0.48 19.78
N ARG A 133 -20.51 1.17 18.66
CA ARG A 133 -21.33 2.35 18.33
C ARG A 133 -22.79 2.00 18.08
N ARG A 134 -23.09 0.77 17.62
CA ARG A 134 -24.47 0.32 17.37
C ARG A 134 -25.17 -0.17 18.61
N SER A 135 -24.40 -0.48 19.67
CA SER A 135 -24.98 -0.95 20.93
C SER A 135 -25.67 0.21 21.66
N PRO A 136 -26.91 0.00 22.21
CA PRO A 136 -27.60 1.02 22.98
C PRO A 136 -26.86 1.39 24.26
#